data_d2e1fc5b12c4e4ca3f81eb855043df25
#
_entry.id   d2e1fc5b12c4e4ca3f81eb855043df25
#
_cell.length_a   1.000
_cell.length_b   1.000
_cell.length_c   1.000
_cell.angle_alpha   90.00
_cell.angle_beta   90.00
_cell.angle_gamma   90.00
#
_symmetry.space_group_name_H-M   'P 1'
#
loop_
_entity.id
_entity.type
_entity.pdbx_description
1 polymer ?
#
loop_
_entity_poly.entity_id
_entity_poly.type
_entity_poly.pdbx_seq_one_letter_code
_entity_poly.pdbx_strand_id
1 'polypeptide(L)'
;LPLYEEGDTQETMNQKVLDAIGNNKRGMITLGGFGGYVTVGFDHTIQNVEGLRDFRVLGNAFYANANPNPDAPEGGSCEPGVIMVAYDPDNLGPDNVQWYEIQGSAHVDPTKEPWYEMAKVNGNDVNIYFDYRITYYRPDSEPTSRDEWDTYIKWEDNQGNSGYKMKNQYHSQPYYPLWAGNTLSFTGTCLPQNAIDESG
;
A
#
# COMPACT_ATOMS: atom_id res chain seq x y z
N LEU A 1 2.95 9.57 -11.95
CA LEU A 1 3.19 9.19 -10.56
C LEU A 1 4.37 9.99 -10.01
N PRO A 2 4.28 10.53 -8.79
CA PRO A 2 5.43 11.16 -8.13
C PRO A 2 6.56 10.14 -7.95
N LEU A 3 7.77 10.53 -8.34
CA LEU A 3 8.98 9.74 -8.17
C LEU A 3 9.93 10.44 -7.21
N TYR A 4 10.71 9.65 -6.52
CA TYR A 4 11.85 10.16 -5.75
C TYR A 4 12.94 10.68 -6.68
N GLU A 5 13.52 11.82 -6.33
CA GLU A 5 14.68 12.41 -6.99
C GLU A 5 15.76 12.68 -5.95
N GLU A 6 17.00 12.72 -6.40
CA GLU A 6 18.13 13.04 -5.51
C GLU A 6 17.90 14.39 -4.82
N GLY A 7 18.03 14.40 -3.50
CA GLY A 7 17.78 15.57 -2.70
C GLY A 7 16.36 15.74 -2.17
N ASP A 8 15.43 14.84 -2.52
CA ASP A 8 14.10 14.85 -1.92
C ASP A 8 14.18 14.60 -0.41
N THR A 9 13.32 15.32 0.29
CA THR A 9 13.05 15.18 1.71
C THR A 9 11.63 14.66 1.93
N GLN A 10 11.29 14.32 3.17
CA GLN A 10 9.90 13.98 3.51
C GLN A 10 8.94 15.11 3.10
N GLU A 11 9.33 16.36 3.32
CA GLU A 11 8.50 17.52 2.97
C GLU A 11 8.28 17.64 1.45
N THR A 12 9.34 17.51 0.64
CA THR A 12 9.20 17.58 -0.83
C THR A 12 8.40 16.41 -1.37
N MET A 13 8.54 15.21 -0.80
CA MET A 13 7.71 14.06 -1.18
C MET A 13 6.24 14.27 -0.79
N ASN A 14 5.95 14.81 0.38
CA ASN A 14 4.59 15.17 0.79
C ASN A 14 3.98 16.22 -0.16
N GLN A 15 4.77 17.19 -0.61
CA GLN A 15 4.30 18.17 -1.60
C GLN A 15 3.99 17.53 -2.95
N LYS A 16 4.85 16.60 -3.42
CA LYS A 16 4.60 15.83 -4.65
C LYS A 16 3.29 15.03 -4.56
N VAL A 17 3.00 14.44 -3.40
CA VAL A 17 1.73 13.74 -3.13
C VAL A 17 0.54 14.71 -3.17
N LEU A 18 0.64 15.83 -2.48
CA LEU A 18 -0.39 16.86 -2.47
C LEU A 18 -0.69 17.39 -3.90
N ASP A 19 0.35 17.57 -4.69
CA ASP A 19 0.23 18.00 -6.07
C ASP A 19 -0.45 16.96 -6.97
N ALA A 20 -0.31 15.69 -6.65
CA ALA A 20 -0.91 14.59 -7.41
C ALA A 20 -2.37 14.33 -7.05
N ILE A 21 -2.71 14.28 -5.76
CA ILE A 21 -4.03 13.83 -5.29
C ILE A 21 -4.79 14.84 -4.42
N GLY A 22 -4.14 15.94 -4.00
CA GLY A 22 -4.79 16.96 -3.18
C GLY A 22 -5.80 17.80 -3.96
N ASN A 23 -6.70 18.50 -3.22
CA ASN A 23 -7.66 19.47 -3.77
C ASN A 23 -8.51 18.92 -4.92
N ASN A 24 -9.09 17.73 -4.74
CA ASN A 24 -9.92 17.03 -5.73
C ASN A 24 -9.21 16.63 -7.04
N LYS A 25 -7.90 16.63 -7.07
CA LYS A 25 -7.15 16.06 -8.18
C LYS A 25 -7.34 14.54 -8.24
N ARG A 26 -7.32 14.00 -9.46
CA ARG A 26 -7.50 12.56 -9.72
C ARG A 26 -6.19 11.90 -10.16
N GLY A 27 -5.11 12.25 -9.52
CA GLY A 27 -3.84 11.59 -9.75
C GLY A 27 -3.76 10.25 -9.02
N MET A 28 -2.65 9.57 -9.21
CA MET A 28 -2.28 8.38 -8.47
C MET A 28 -0.95 8.60 -7.75
N ILE A 29 -0.78 7.93 -6.63
CA ILE A 29 0.48 7.86 -5.89
C ILE A 29 0.82 6.39 -5.64
N THR A 30 2.09 6.13 -5.43
CA THR A 30 2.59 4.82 -5.01
C THR A 30 2.87 4.84 -3.52
N LEU A 31 2.26 3.93 -2.79
CA LEU A 31 2.53 3.77 -1.36
C LEU A 31 3.80 2.92 -1.13
N GLY A 32 4.24 2.19 -2.13
CA GLY A 32 5.42 1.35 -2.04
C GLY A 32 5.13 -0.04 -1.48
N GLY A 33 6.06 -0.56 -0.69
CA GLY A 33 5.89 -1.85 -0.02
C GLY A 33 5.02 -1.75 1.23
N PHE A 34 4.88 -2.87 1.95
CA PHE A 34 4.17 -2.89 3.22
C PHE A 34 4.69 -1.81 4.17
N GLY A 35 3.78 -1.11 4.80
CA GLY A 35 4.07 0.02 5.67
C GLY A 35 4.05 1.38 4.97
N GLY A 36 3.96 1.42 3.64
CA GLY A 36 3.72 2.68 2.94
C GLY A 36 2.30 3.18 3.18
N TYR A 37 2.16 4.47 3.50
CA TYR A 37 0.86 5.07 3.78
C TYR A 37 0.79 6.51 3.30
N VAL A 38 -0.42 7.00 3.18
CA VAL A 38 -0.74 8.42 3.00
C VAL A 38 -1.79 8.83 4.01
N THR A 39 -1.57 9.94 4.68
CA THR A 39 -2.56 10.55 5.56
C THR A 39 -3.19 11.74 4.85
N VAL A 40 -4.52 11.77 4.82
CA VAL A 40 -5.29 12.86 4.26
C VAL A 40 -6.21 13.45 5.34
N GLY A 41 -6.33 14.76 5.35
CA GLY A 41 -7.27 15.48 6.20
C GLY A 41 -8.41 16.06 5.38
N PHE A 42 -9.50 16.36 6.06
CA PHE A 42 -10.65 17.09 5.51
C PHE A 42 -10.76 18.45 6.20
N ASP A 43 -11.26 19.43 5.48
CA ASP A 43 -11.51 20.79 6.00
C ASP A 43 -12.76 20.87 6.89
N HIS A 44 -13.43 19.75 7.09
CA HIS A 44 -14.60 19.60 7.94
C HIS A 44 -14.66 18.19 8.54
N THR A 45 -15.41 18.03 9.61
CA THR A 45 -15.67 16.72 10.21
C THR A 45 -16.62 15.91 9.33
N ILE A 46 -16.20 14.70 8.97
CA ILE A 46 -17.08 13.74 8.33
C ILE A 46 -17.99 13.14 9.37
N GLN A 47 -19.29 13.26 9.17
CA GLN A 47 -20.28 12.70 10.07
C GLN A 47 -20.54 11.23 9.73
N ASN A 48 -20.53 10.39 10.75
CA ASN A 48 -21.00 9.02 10.63
C ASN A 48 -22.52 9.00 10.63
N VAL A 49 -23.12 8.70 9.49
CA VAL A 49 -24.58 8.66 9.33
C VAL A 49 -25.03 7.23 9.07
N GLU A 50 -25.82 6.69 9.96
CA GLU A 50 -26.31 5.32 9.87
C GLU A 50 -26.97 5.03 8.52
N GLY A 51 -26.55 3.95 7.86
CA GLY A 51 -27.07 3.50 6.58
C GLY A 51 -26.51 4.25 5.37
N LEU A 52 -25.64 5.23 5.55
CA LEU A 52 -24.97 5.93 4.47
C LEU A 52 -23.47 5.58 4.42
N ARG A 53 -22.86 5.88 3.29
CA ARG A 53 -21.40 5.80 3.14
C ARG A 53 -20.82 7.18 3.41
N ASP A 54 -19.93 7.28 4.38
CA ASP A 54 -19.38 8.56 4.82
C ASP A 54 -18.29 9.08 3.90
N PHE A 55 -17.48 8.17 3.32
CA PHE A 55 -16.45 8.50 2.33
C PHE A 55 -16.17 7.30 1.43
N ARG A 56 -15.36 7.53 0.41
CA ARG A 56 -14.90 6.50 -0.53
C ARG A 56 -13.43 6.66 -0.83
N VAL A 57 -12.68 5.56 -0.71
CA VAL A 57 -11.30 5.47 -1.19
C VAL A 57 -11.32 4.83 -2.58
N LEU A 58 -10.66 5.47 -3.53
CA LEU A 58 -10.48 4.93 -4.87
C LEU A 58 -9.13 4.21 -4.93
N GLY A 59 -9.20 2.90 -5.10
CA GLY A 59 -8.02 2.07 -5.29
C GLY A 59 -7.61 1.96 -6.76
N ASN A 60 -6.60 1.16 -7.00
CA ASN A 60 -6.03 0.89 -8.33
C ASN A 60 -6.37 -0.53 -8.84
N ALA A 61 -7.47 -1.09 -8.41
CA ALA A 61 -7.92 -2.38 -8.93
C ALA A 61 -8.40 -2.25 -10.38
N PHE A 62 -8.03 -3.19 -11.23
CA PHE A 62 -8.46 -3.23 -12.62
C PHE A 62 -8.55 -4.66 -13.14
N TYR A 63 -9.36 -4.84 -14.17
CA TYR A 63 -9.39 -6.08 -14.94
C TYR A 63 -8.34 -6.04 -16.05
N ALA A 64 -7.75 -7.19 -16.35
CA ALA A 64 -6.85 -7.31 -17.50
C ALA A 64 -7.60 -7.03 -18.82
N ASN A 65 -6.89 -6.53 -19.82
CA ASN A 65 -7.48 -6.20 -21.12
C ASN A 65 -8.18 -7.39 -21.80
N ALA A 66 -7.77 -8.59 -21.48
CA ALA A 66 -8.39 -9.81 -21.99
C ALA A 66 -9.71 -10.15 -21.32
N ASN A 67 -10.08 -9.46 -20.24
CA ASN A 67 -11.25 -9.76 -19.45
C ASN A 67 -12.23 -8.58 -19.31
N PRO A 68 -12.76 -8.02 -20.39
CA PRO A 68 -13.85 -7.06 -20.31
C PRO A 68 -15.21 -7.73 -20.20
N ASN A 69 -15.28 -9.05 -20.33
CA ASN A 69 -16.54 -9.81 -20.38
C ASN A 69 -16.86 -10.34 -18.97
N PRO A 70 -18.02 -10.02 -18.39
CA PRO A 70 -18.42 -10.53 -17.09
C PRO A 70 -18.49 -12.07 -17.00
N ASP A 71 -18.58 -12.74 -18.14
CA ASP A 71 -18.56 -14.20 -18.20
C ASP A 71 -17.15 -14.78 -18.47
N ALA A 72 -16.15 -13.92 -18.69
CA ALA A 72 -14.78 -14.37 -18.82
C ALA A 72 -14.17 -14.57 -17.44
N PRO A 73 -13.46 -15.66 -17.21
CA PRO A 73 -12.65 -15.77 -16.04
C PRO A 73 -11.55 -14.73 -16.12
N GLU A 74 -11.54 -13.70 -15.26
CA GLU A 74 -10.47 -13.49 -14.61
C GLU A 74 -9.23 -12.98 -15.19
N GLY A 75 -8.70 -12.09 -14.75
CA GLY A 75 -7.47 -11.40 -14.98
C GLY A 75 -7.64 -10.01 -14.51
N GLY A 76 -6.72 -9.57 -13.73
CA GLY A 76 -6.74 -8.26 -13.14
C GLY A 76 -5.71 -8.13 -12.05
N SER A 77 -5.62 -6.94 -11.50
CA SER A 77 -4.76 -6.68 -10.35
C SER A 77 -5.59 -6.01 -9.26
N CYS A 78 -5.33 -6.41 -8.04
CA CYS A 78 -5.87 -5.78 -6.86
C CYS A 78 -4.76 -5.63 -5.84
N GLU A 79 -4.46 -4.39 -5.50
CA GLU A 79 -3.50 -4.05 -4.45
C GLU A 79 -4.29 -3.60 -3.21
N PRO A 80 -4.68 -4.54 -2.33
CA PRO A 80 -5.50 -4.23 -1.18
C PRO A 80 -4.72 -3.40 -0.17
N GLY A 81 -5.43 -2.54 0.54
CA GLY A 81 -4.85 -1.72 1.59
C GLY A 81 -5.76 -1.66 2.80
N VAL A 82 -5.17 -1.34 3.94
CA VAL A 82 -5.87 -1.08 5.18
C VAL A 82 -6.26 0.39 5.24
N ILE A 83 -7.48 0.68 5.68
CA ILE A 83 -7.96 2.03 5.88
C ILE A 83 -8.06 2.29 7.38
N MET A 84 -7.44 3.37 7.81
CA MET A 84 -7.51 3.82 9.19
C MET A 84 -8.16 5.19 9.26
N VAL A 85 -8.86 5.47 10.34
CA VAL A 85 -9.47 6.77 10.59
C VAL A 85 -9.08 7.27 11.98
N ALA A 86 -8.97 8.58 12.11
CA ALA A 86 -8.78 9.27 13.38
C ALA A 86 -9.66 10.51 13.44
N TYR A 87 -10.08 10.86 14.64
CA TYR A 87 -10.76 12.12 14.91
C TYR A 87 -9.78 13.07 15.58
N ASP A 88 -9.54 14.19 14.94
CA ASP A 88 -8.58 15.21 15.39
C ASP A 88 -9.22 16.60 15.48
N PRO A 89 -10.10 16.82 16.47
CA PRO A 89 -10.79 18.11 16.62
C PRO A 89 -9.87 19.25 17.07
N ASP A 90 -8.76 18.90 17.71
CA ASP A 90 -7.82 19.86 18.26
C ASP A 90 -6.63 20.13 17.33
N ASN A 91 -6.65 19.52 16.13
CA ASN A 91 -5.60 19.63 15.13
C ASN A 91 -4.18 19.26 15.65
N LEU A 92 -4.13 18.15 16.39
CA LEU A 92 -2.89 17.63 16.98
C LEU A 92 -1.96 17.00 15.95
N GLY A 93 -2.50 16.65 14.79
CA GLY A 93 -1.79 16.00 13.71
C GLY A 93 -1.70 14.47 13.84
N PRO A 94 -1.31 13.80 12.74
CA PRO A 94 -1.43 12.36 12.61
C PRO A 94 -0.64 11.54 13.62
N ASP A 95 0.44 12.09 14.16
CA ASP A 95 1.30 11.40 15.14
C ASP A 95 0.78 11.46 16.58
N ASN A 96 -0.23 12.29 16.83
CA ASN A 96 -0.72 12.59 18.17
C ASN A 96 -2.20 12.23 18.38
N VAL A 97 -2.78 11.49 17.45
CA VAL A 97 -4.18 11.04 17.50
C VAL A 97 -4.27 9.52 17.58
N GLN A 98 -5.40 9.03 18.08
CA GLN A 98 -5.70 7.61 18.08
C GLN A 98 -6.26 7.19 16.74
N TRP A 99 -5.58 6.29 16.06
CA TRP A 99 -6.02 5.67 14.81
C TRP A 99 -6.84 4.42 15.06
N TYR A 100 -7.88 4.23 14.28
CA TYR A 100 -8.75 3.06 14.29
C TYR A 100 -8.78 2.43 12.90
N GLU A 101 -8.49 1.14 12.83
CA GLU A 101 -8.59 0.38 11.60
C GLU A 101 -10.05 0.09 11.26
N ILE A 102 -10.46 0.37 10.04
CA ILE A 102 -11.79 0.03 9.54
C ILE A 102 -11.82 -1.45 9.18
N GLN A 103 -12.76 -2.18 9.74
CA GLN A 103 -12.97 -3.58 9.38
C GLN A 103 -13.49 -3.70 7.94
N GLY A 104 -12.70 -4.31 7.08
CA GLY A 104 -13.07 -4.67 5.73
C GLY A 104 -13.52 -6.13 5.61
N SER A 105 -13.78 -6.56 4.39
CA SER A 105 -14.20 -7.94 4.09
C SER A 105 -13.24 -9.00 4.63
N ALA A 106 -11.95 -8.74 4.55
CA ALA A 106 -10.91 -9.63 5.05
C ALA A 106 -10.95 -9.88 6.57
N HIS A 107 -11.52 -8.97 7.34
CA HIS A 107 -11.64 -9.10 8.79
C HIS A 107 -12.85 -9.93 9.25
N VAL A 108 -13.82 -10.12 8.38
CA VAL A 108 -15.08 -10.81 8.73
C VAL A 108 -14.95 -12.31 8.47
N ASP A 109 -14.85 -12.70 7.22
CA ASP A 109 -14.69 -14.10 6.81
C ASP A 109 -14.11 -14.12 5.38
N PRO A 110 -12.79 -14.09 5.23
CA PRO A 110 -12.16 -14.03 3.92
C PRO A 110 -12.49 -15.24 3.05
N THR A 111 -12.87 -16.37 3.64
CA THR A 111 -13.20 -17.58 2.88
C THR A 111 -14.49 -17.43 2.04
N LYS A 112 -15.29 -16.42 2.31
CA LYS A 112 -16.49 -16.09 1.54
C LYS A 112 -16.27 -15.11 0.41
N GLU A 113 -15.06 -14.53 0.36
CA GLU A 113 -14.72 -13.58 -0.67
C GLU A 113 -14.40 -14.28 -1.99
N PRO A 114 -14.85 -13.76 -3.13
CA PRO A 114 -14.66 -14.41 -4.43
C PRO A 114 -13.20 -14.67 -4.79
N TRP A 115 -12.28 -13.84 -4.29
CA TRP A 115 -10.86 -13.97 -4.54
C TRP A 115 -10.19 -15.12 -3.79
N TYR A 116 -10.75 -15.58 -2.65
CA TYR A 116 -10.06 -16.47 -1.71
C TYR A 116 -9.68 -17.82 -2.33
N GLU A 117 -10.65 -18.53 -2.90
CA GLU A 117 -10.39 -19.83 -3.50
C GLU A 117 -9.47 -19.73 -4.72
N MET A 118 -9.59 -18.67 -5.50
CA MET A 118 -8.73 -18.44 -6.67
C MET A 118 -7.28 -18.20 -6.26
N ALA A 119 -7.05 -17.31 -5.30
CA ALA A 119 -5.71 -17.05 -4.76
C ALA A 119 -5.08 -18.34 -4.19
N LYS A 120 -5.87 -19.16 -3.49
CA LYS A 120 -5.42 -20.43 -2.94
C LYS A 120 -5.08 -21.47 -4.02
N VAL A 121 -5.88 -21.54 -5.08
CA VAL A 121 -5.61 -22.44 -6.22
C VAL A 121 -4.33 -22.03 -6.95
N ASN A 122 -4.08 -20.73 -7.06
CA ASN A 122 -2.86 -20.17 -7.66
C ASN A 122 -1.62 -20.30 -6.75
N GLY A 123 -1.77 -20.84 -5.56
CA GLY A 123 -0.66 -21.05 -4.63
C GLY A 123 -0.25 -19.80 -3.84
N ASN A 124 -1.04 -18.75 -3.90
CA ASN A 124 -0.79 -17.52 -3.13
C ASN A 124 -1.06 -17.74 -1.64
N ASP A 125 -0.35 -17.01 -0.80
CA ASP A 125 -0.66 -16.95 0.63
C ASP A 125 -1.99 -16.21 0.82
N VAL A 126 -2.97 -16.89 1.39
CA VAL A 126 -4.30 -16.35 1.68
C VAL A 126 -4.49 -15.99 3.15
N ASN A 127 -3.45 -16.11 3.96
CA ASN A 127 -3.50 -15.76 5.36
C ASN A 127 -3.52 -14.24 5.56
N ILE A 128 -4.26 -13.81 6.58
CA ILE A 128 -4.27 -12.44 7.05
C ILE A 128 -3.46 -12.38 8.34
N TYR A 129 -2.48 -11.52 8.37
CA TYR A 129 -1.60 -11.34 9.51
C TYR A 129 -1.91 -10.00 10.19
N PHE A 130 -2.60 -10.00 11.32
CA PHE A 130 -3.01 -8.77 12.03
C PHE A 130 -1.85 -8.06 12.74
N ASP A 131 -0.81 -8.80 13.11
CA ASP A 131 0.40 -8.27 13.75
C ASP A 131 1.63 -8.45 12.87
N TYR A 132 1.47 -8.30 11.57
CA TYR A 132 2.58 -8.41 10.63
C TYR A 132 3.57 -7.28 10.86
N ARG A 133 4.84 -7.63 10.98
CA ARG A 133 5.92 -6.67 11.09
C ARG A 133 6.99 -6.96 10.06
N ILE A 134 7.37 -5.93 9.32
CA ILE A 134 8.49 -5.94 8.39
C ILE A 134 9.51 -4.90 8.80
N THR A 135 10.78 -5.19 8.57
CA THR A 135 11.88 -4.25 8.75
C THR A 135 12.68 -4.17 7.45
N TYR A 136 12.82 -2.96 6.94
CA TYR A 136 13.68 -2.64 5.81
C TYR A 136 15.01 -2.10 6.32
N TYR A 137 16.08 -2.46 5.65
CA TYR A 137 17.44 -2.06 6.01
C TYR A 137 18.00 -1.08 5.01
N ARG A 138 18.64 -0.02 5.52
CA ARG A 138 19.33 0.95 4.67
C ARG A 138 20.44 0.25 3.91
N PRO A 139 20.51 0.37 2.57
CA PRO A 139 21.64 -0.10 1.78
C PRO A 139 22.92 0.67 2.11
N ASP A 140 24.06 -0.01 1.95
CA ASP A 140 25.38 0.61 2.17
C ASP A 140 25.75 1.61 1.05
N SER A 141 25.18 1.44 -0.13
CA SER A 141 25.43 2.26 -1.30
C SER A 141 24.21 2.34 -2.21
N GLU A 142 24.12 3.40 -3.00
CA GLU A 142 23.12 3.51 -4.05
C GLU A 142 23.43 2.52 -5.20
N PRO A 143 22.41 1.97 -5.84
CA PRO A 143 22.60 1.08 -6.97
C PRO A 143 23.19 1.85 -8.16
N THR A 144 24.16 1.24 -8.82
CA THR A 144 24.85 1.83 -9.98
C THR A 144 24.26 1.39 -11.31
N SER A 145 23.44 0.35 -11.27
CA SER A 145 22.76 -0.20 -12.45
C SER A 145 21.34 -0.62 -12.12
N ARG A 146 20.56 -0.78 -13.16
CA ARG A 146 19.16 -1.20 -13.05
C ARG A 146 19.01 -2.63 -12.53
N ASP A 147 19.99 -3.47 -12.75
CA ASP A 147 19.97 -4.86 -12.29
C ASP A 147 20.19 -4.96 -10.77
N GLU A 148 20.89 -4.00 -10.20
CA GLU A 148 21.11 -3.94 -8.73
C GLU A 148 19.85 -3.52 -7.96
N TRP A 149 18.84 -2.94 -8.62
CA TRP A 149 17.61 -2.51 -7.96
C TRP A 149 16.79 -3.66 -7.37
N ASP A 150 16.96 -4.89 -7.87
CA ASP A 150 16.24 -6.06 -7.35
C ASP A 150 16.87 -6.61 -6.07
N THR A 151 18.08 -6.18 -5.73
CA THR A 151 18.81 -6.58 -4.52
C THR A 151 19.28 -5.40 -3.69
N TYR A 152 18.60 -4.27 -3.83
CA TYR A 152 19.02 -3.01 -3.23
C TYR A 152 18.53 -2.85 -1.79
N ILE A 153 17.23 -2.99 -1.52
CA ILE A 153 16.66 -2.80 -0.19
C ILE A 153 16.31 -4.14 0.42
N LYS A 154 17.12 -4.59 1.36
CA LYS A 154 16.85 -5.82 2.12
C LYS A 154 15.68 -5.62 3.08
N TRP A 155 14.90 -6.66 3.29
CA TRP A 155 13.87 -6.72 4.32
C TRP A 155 13.84 -8.07 5.03
N GLU A 156 13.28 -8.05 6.24
CA GLU A 156 12.96 -9.23 7.05
C GLU A 156 11.60 -9.03 7.72
N ASP A 157 10.84 -10.10 7.93
CA ASP A 157 9.55 -10.05 8.59
C ASP A 157 9.46 -10.91 9.85
N ASN A 158 8.39 -10.77 10.62
CA ASN A 158 8.15 -11.57 11.82
C ASN A 158 7.55 -12.95 11.53
N GLN A 159 7.38 -13.33 10.28
CA GLN A 159 7.00 -14.67 9.85
C GLN A 159 8.24 -15.55 9.53
N GLY A 160 9.43 -14.96 9.62
CA GLY A 160 10.69 -15.64 9.33
C GLY A 160 11.12 -15.55 7.88
N ASN A 161 10.45 -14.73 7.09
CA ASN A 161 10.83 -14.48 5.71
C ASN A 161 11.81 -13.32 5.59
N SER A 162 12.60 -13.34 4.54
CA SER A 162 13.50 -12.26 4.18
C SER A 162 13.69 -12.18 2.66
N GLY A 163 14.08 -11.03 2.18
CA GLY A 163 14.29 -10.82 0.75
C GLY A 163 14.72 -9.40 0.45
N TYR A 164 14.49 -9.00 -0.77
CA TYR A 164 14.74 -7.66 -1.26
C TYR A 164 13.47 -7.04 -1.81
N LYS A 165 13.32 -5.72 -1.65
CA LYS A 165 12.24 -4.97 -2.28
C LYS A 165 12.52 -4.88 -3.76
N MET A 166 11.75 -5.62 -4.53
CA MET A 166 11.95 -5.70 -5.98
C MET A 166 11.38 -4.47 -6.69
N LYS A 167 12.01 -4.09 -7.80
CA LYS A 167 11.38 -3.18 -8.76
C LYS A 167 10.19 -3.87 -9.42
N ASN A 168 9.26 -3.09 -9.91
CA ASN A 168 8.23 -3.59 -10.81
C ASN A 168 8.29 -2.88 -12.16
N GLN A 169 7.53 -3.35 -13.13
CA GLN A 169 7.56 -2.79 -14.48
C GLN A 169 7.07 -1.35 -14.58
N TYR A 170 6.23 -0.90 -13.64
CA TYR A 170 5.65 0.45 -13.61
C TYR A 170 6.40 1.38 -12.66
N HIS A 171 7.05 0.83 -11.65
CA HIS A 171 7.79 1.54 -10.61
C HIS A 171 9.18 0.92 -10.47
N SER A 172 10.00 1.16 -11.48
CA SER A 172 11.28 0.51 -11.63
C SER A 172 12.40 1.07 -10.73
N GLN A 173 12.08 2.05 -9.87
CA GLN A 173 13.05 2.67 -8.98
C GLN A 173 12.64 2.44 -7.52
N PRO A 174 13.11 1.39 -6.85
CA PRO A 174 13.06 1.36 -5.40
C PRO A 174 14.03 2.42 -4.86
N TYR A 175 13.68 3.03 -3.74
CA TYR A 175 14.61 3.89 -3.02
C TYR A 175 14.43 3.73 -1.52
N TYR A 176 15.50 3.95 -0.77
CA TYR A 176 15.48 4.04 0.67
C TYR A 176 15.52 5.52 1.07
N PRO A 177 14.57 6.02 1.89
CA PRO A 177 14.53 7.43 2.23
C PRO A 177 15.81 7.92 2.93
N LEU A 178 16.44 8.96 2.41
CA LEU A 178 17.69 9.48 2.98
C LEU A 178 17.53 10.04 4.40
N TRP A 179 16.33 10.52 4.72
CA TRP A 179 15.98 11.02 6.06
C TRP A 179 15.62 9.92 7.06
N ALA A 180 15.41 8.70 6.62
CA ALA A 180 15.18 7.58 7.52
C ALA A 180 16.48 7.10 8.17
N GLY A 181 16.35 6.46 9.33
CA GLY A 181 17.47 5.83 10.02
C GLY A 181 18.03 4.61 9.27
N ASN A 182 18.83 3.81 9.95
CA ASN A 182 19.41 2.60 9.37
C ASN A 182 18.37 1.50 9.10
N THR A 183 17.23 1.58 9.76
CA THR A 183 16.11 0.65 9.59
C THR A 183 14.81 1.40 9.57
N LEU A 184 13.85 0.87 8.80
CA LEU A 184 12.44 1.27 8.82
C LEU A 184 11.62 0.05 9.18
N SER A 185 10.88 0.11 10.28
CA SER A 185 10.00 -0.99 10.70
C SER A 185 8.56 -0.53 10.72
N PHE A 186 7.68 -1.37 10.19
CA PHE A 186 6.25 -1.15 10.15
C PHE A 186 5.52 -2.35 10.73
N THR A 187 4.47 -2.10 11.50
CA THR A 187 3.58 -3.13 12.04
C THR A 187 2.15 -2.80 11.71
N GLY A 188 1.37 -3.79 11.31
CA GLY A 188 -0.05 -3.61 10.99
C GLY A 188 -0.65 -4.86 10.37
N THR A 189 -1.88 -4.74 9.89
CA THR A 189 -2.56 -5.82 9.18
C THR A 189 -1.99 -5.98 7.78
N CYS A 190 -1.50 -7.19 7.49
CA CYS A 190 -1.05 -7.58 6.15
C CYS A 190 -2.13 -8.41 5.49
N LEU A 191 -2.60 -7.92 4.35
CA LEU A 191 -3.59 -8.59 3.51
C LEU A 191 -2.88 -9.31 2.37
N PRO A 192 -3.41 -10.47 1.93
CA PRO A 192 -2.87 -11.13 0.75
C PRO A 192 -3.09 -10.26 -0.49
N GLN A 193 -2.08 -10.20 -1.34
CA GLN A 193 -2.22 -9.60 -2.65
C GLN A 193 -3.01 -10.55 -3.54
N ASN A 194 -4.06 -10.04 -4.15
CA ASN A 194 -4.86 -10.78 -5.10
C ASN A 194 -4.47 -10.41 -6.52
N ALA A 195 -3.48 -11.10 -7.04
CA ALA A 195 -3.36 -11.22 -8.47
C ALA A 195 -4.38 -12.27 -8.93
N ILE A 196 -5.30 -11.86 -9.76
CA ILE A 196 -6.27 -12.77 -10.38
C ILE A 196 -5.62 -13.47 -11.58
N ASP A 197 -4.56 -12.91 -12.09
CA ASP A 197 -3.74 -13.48 -13.17
C ASP A 197 -2.28 -13.12 -12.92
N GLU A 198 -1.43 -14.11 -12.86
CA GLU A 198 0.01 -13.94 -12.65
C GLU A 198 0.75 -13.39 -13.87
N SER A 199 0.07 -13.18 -14.98
CA SER A 199 0.66 -12.63 -16.21
C SER A 199 0.75 -11.10 -16.25
N GLY A 200 0.42 -10.42 -15.17
CA GLY A 200 0.40 -8.95 -15.07
C GLY A 200 1.50 -8.36 -14.21
#